data_38dd0977adff2997c188672023c96823
#
_entry.id   38dd0977adff2997c188672023c96823
#
_cell.length_a   1.000
_cell.length_b   1.000
_cell.length_c   1.000
_cell.angle_alpha   90.00
_cell.angle_beta   90.00
_cell.angle_gamma   90.00
#
_symmetry.space_group_name_H-M   'P 1'
#
loop_
_entity.id
_entity.type
_entity.pdbx_description
1 polymer ?
#
loop_
_entity_poly.entity_id
_entity_poly.type
_entity_poly.pdbx_seq_one_letter_code
_entity_poly.pdbx_strand_id
1 'polypeptide(L)'
;MKDKSLLGPWIRRFLLEHLVAERNLSLNTQASYRDTLTLLLPFASKQVGCAIDRMTVEELTPEVVRKFLDHLERDRQCSEVTRNQRLATIHSLTRFIGTRSPVHLAWCSEIRAVPFKKTAKTAIGYLEKAEMDALLNQPDRRTSLGVRDHVLLLFLYNSGARADEAAKIDGRQSRTGCVPVSATSRQGKQG
;
A
#
# COMPACT_ATOMS: atom_id res chain seq x y z
N MET A 1 31.79 -18.36 -0.12
CA MET A 1 31.07 -17.55 0.89
C MET A 1 30.23 -16.53 0.11
N LYS A 2 28.89 -16.60 0.16
CA LYS A 2 28.05 -15.54 -0.43
C LYS A 2 28.27 -14.26 0.35
N ASP A 3 28.68 -13.23 -0.34
CA ASP A 3 28.98 -11.92 0.24
C ASP A 3 27.73 -11.40 0.95
N LYS A 4 27.77 -11.37 2.31
CA LYS A 4 26.63 -10.97 3.14
C LYS A 4 26.29 -9.48 3.03
N SER A 5 27.15 -8.70 2.40
CA SER A 5 27.02 -7.26 2.23
C SER A 5 26.25 -6.86 0.96
N LEU A 6 26.10 -7.75 -0.04
CA LEU A 6 25.35 -7.44 -1.25
C LEU A 6 23.88 -7.15 -0.99
N LEU A 7 23.38 -6.05 -1.54
CA LEU A 7 22.00 -5.58 -1.35
C LEU A 7 20.96 -6.49 -2.04
N GLY A 8 21.28 -7.02 -3.23
CA GLY A 8 20.36 -7.85 -4.02
C GLY A 8 19.78 -9.06 -3.28
N PRO A 9 20.60 -9.92 -2.64
CA PRO A 9 20.11 -11.02 -1.81
C PRO A 9 19.17 -10.59 -0.67
N TRP A 10 19.44 -9.44 -0.04
CA TRP A 10 18.58 -8.89 1.02
C TRP A 10 17.22 -8.45 0.47
N ILE A 11 17.19 -7.78 -0.67
CA ILE A 11 15.95 -7.38 -1.34
C ILE A 11 15.12 -8.60 -1.72
N ARG A 12 15.75 -9.63 -2.30
CA ARG A 12 15.04 -10.86 -2.64
C ARG A 12 14.39 -11.50 -1.41
N ARG A 13 15.14 -11.63 -0.32
CA ARG A 13 14.62 -12.18 0.94
C ARG A 13 13.51 -11.30 1.53
N PHE A 14 13.69 -9.99 1.47
CA PHE A 14 12.67 -9.05 1.93
C PHE A 14 11.35 -9.24 1.16
N LEU A 15 11.40 -9.26 -0.17
CA LEU A 15 10.20 -9.39 -1.01
C LEU A 15 9.51 -10.75 -0.86
N LEU A 16 10.28 -11.85 -0.87
CA LEU A 16 9.72 -13.20 -0.91
C LEU A 16 9.48 -13.79 0.49
N GLU A 17 10.43 -13.65 1.40
CA GLU A 17 10.33 -14.24 2.73
C GLU A 17 9.54 -13.33 3.67
N HIS A 18 9.92 -12.05 3.79
CA HIS A 18 9.33 -11.16 4.78
C HIS A 18 7.94 -10.66 4.39
N LEU A 19 7.76 -10.12 3.19
CA LEU A 19 6.46 -9.56 2.80
C LEU A 19 5.42 -10.63 2.53
N VAL A 20 5.81 -11.75 1.93
CA VAL A 20 4.90 -12.82 1.53
C VAL A 20 4.77 -13.85 2.66
N ALA A 21 5.86 -14.58 2.97
CA ALA A 21 5.79 -15.75 3.86
C ALA A 21 5.58 -15.37 5.34
N GLU A 22 6.27 -14.33 5.85
CA GLU A 22 6.17 -13.97 7.27
C GLU A 22 4.98 -13.04 7.55
N ARG A 23 4.71 -12.06 6.68
CA ARG A 23 3.71 -11.02 6.94
C ARG A 23 2.40 -11.17 6.17
N ASN A 24 2.34 -12.05 5.19
CA ASN A 24 1.17 -12.27 4.32
C ASN A 24 0.49 -10.97 3.88
N LEU A 25 1.31 -10.00 3.41
CA LEU A 25 0.80 -8.69 3.00
C LEU A 25 -0.04 -8.82 1.72
N SER A 26 -1.03 -7.95 1.56
CA SER A 26 -1.87 -7.93 0.36
C SER A 26 -1.04 -7.74 -0.92
N LEU A 27 -1.54 -8.27 -2.04
CA LEU A 27 -0.87 -8.16 -3.35
C LEU A 27 -0.59 -6.68 -3.72
N ASN A 28 -1.52 -5.77 -3.41
CA ASN A 28 -1.35 -4.34 -3.65
C ASN A 28 -0.19 -3.75 -2.83
N THR A 29 -0.05 -4.18 -1.57
CA THR A 29 1.07 -3.76 -0.72
C THR A 29 2.39 -4.32 -1.26
N GLN A 30 2.43 -5.59 -1.63
CA GLN A 30 3.62 -6.21 -2.22
C GLN A 30 4.04 -5.51 -3.52
N ALA A 31 3.07 -5.17 -4.40
CA ALA A 31 3.32 -4.41 -5.62
C ALA A 31 3.90 -3.03 -5.32
N SER A 32 3.33 -2.29 -4.38
CA SER A 32 3.83 -0.96 -3.98
C SER A 32 5.28 -1.00 -3.47
N TYR A 33 5.65 -2.03 -2.71
CA TYR A 33 7.01 -2.24 -2.24
C TYR A 33 7.97 -2.55 -3.39
N ARG A 34 7.57 -3.48 -4.28
CA ARG A 34 8.34 -3.83 -5.47
C ARG A 34 8.57 -2.61 -6.38
N ASP A 35 7.51 -1.83 -6.65
CA ASP A 35 7.60 -0.64 -7.49
C ASP A 35 8.56 0.40 -6.91
N THR A 36 8.56 0.57 -5.60
CA THR A 36 9.51 1.46 -4.93
C THR A 36 10.95 1.01 -5.16
N LEU A 37 11.24 -0.28 -4.98
CA LEU A 37 12.59 -0.83 -5.16
C LEU A 37 13.02 -0.83 -6.62
N THR A 38 12.10 -1.07 -7.56
CA THR A 38 12.35 -0.98 -9.01
C THR A 38 12.77 0.43 -9.43
N LEU A 39 12.29 1.47 -8.76
CA LEU A 39 12.72 2.85 -9.02
C LEU A 39 14.01 3.21 -8.26
N LEU A 40 14.14 2.75 -7.02
CA LEU A 40 15.28 3.06 -6.16
C LEU A 40 16.59 2.49 -6.69
N LEU A 41 16.60 1.21 -7.10
CA LEU A 41 17.83 0.51 -7.44
C LEU A 41 18.56 1.11 -8.63
N PRO A 42 17.92 1.37 -9.79
CA PRO A 42 18.59 2.01 -10.92
C PRO A 42 19.07 3.42 -10.58
N PHE A 43 18.28 4.17 -9.80
CA PHE A 43 18.67 5.50 -9.33
C PHE A 43 19.93 5.43 -8.46
N ALA A 44 19.93 4.56 -7.44
CA ALA A 44 21.06 4.39 -6.55
C ALA A 44 22.32 3.91 -7.30
N SER A 45 22.17 2.93 -8.19
CA SER A 45 23.24 2.43 -9.06
C SER A 45 23.91 3.56 -9.85
N LYS A 46 23.11 4.46 -10.45
CA LYS A 46 23.61 5.63 -11.18
C LYS A 46 24.32 6.63 -10.26
N GLN A 47 23.79 6.85 -9.03
CA GLN A 47 24.39 7.80 -8.08
C GLN A 47 25.72 7.31 -7.52
N VAL A 48 25.84 6.00 -7.29
CA VAL A 48 27.04 5.37 -6.72
C VAL A 48 28.06 5.02 -7.80
N GLY A 49 27.64 4.88 -9.07
CA GLY A 49 28.49 4.42 -10.17
C GLY A 49 28.81 2.93 -10.11
N CYS A 50 27.96 2.13 -9.44
CA CYS A 50 28.11 0.70 -9.27
C CYS A 50 26.95 -0.06 -9.94
N ALA A 51 27.21 -1.21 -10.55
CA ALA A 51 26.16 -2.04 -11.13
C ALA A 51 25.25 -2.61 -10.04
N ILE A 52 23.93 -2.70 -10.32
CA ILE A 52 22.89 -3.09 -9.34
C ILE A 52 23.19 -4.44 -8.66
N ASP A 53 23.72 -5.40 -9.42
CA ASP A 53 24.06 -6.74 -8.95
C ASP A 53 25.27 -6.78 -8.00
N ARG A 54 26.12 -5.74 -8.04
CA ARG A 54 27.31 -5.58 -7.20
C ARG A 54 27.11 -4.62 -6.04
N MET A 55 25.99 -3.90 -6.02
CA MET A 55 25.71 -2.91 -5.00
C MET A 55 25.65 -3.55 -3.61
N THR A 56 26.36 -2.96 -2.66
CA THR A 56 26.36 -3.37 -1.25
C THR A 56 25.30 -2.63 -0.45
N VAL A 57 25.01 -3.12 0.75
CA VAL A 57 24.05 -2.49 1.68
C VAL A 57 24.54 -1.08 2.06
N GLU A 58 25.81 -0.91 2.32
CA GLU A 58 26.44 0.33 2.79
C GLU A 58 26.45 1.41 1.71
N GLU A 59 26.44 1.04 0.43
CA GLU A 59 26.38 2.00 -0.69
C GLU A 59 25.00 2.70 -0.80
N LEU A 60 23.96 2.12 -0.25
CA LEU A 60 22.68 2.79 -0.10
C LEU A 60 22.73 3.73 1.13
N THR A 61 23.38 4.86 0.98
CA THR A 61 23.58 5.84 2.05
C THR A 61 22.32 6.69 2.29
N PRO A 62 22.19 7.35 3.47
CA PRO A 62 21.12 8.34 3.71
C PRO A 62 21.09 9.46 2.66
N GLU A 63 22.24 9.84 2.12
CA GLU A 63 22.33 10.85 1.09
C GLU A 63 21.74 10.39 -0.24
N VAL A 64 22.04 9.14 -0.67
CA VAL A 64 21.44 8.52 -1.86
C VAL A 64 19.92 8.43 -1.71
N VAL A 65 19.44 8.07 -0.52
CA VAL A 65 18.00 8.04 -0.23
C VAL A 65 17.38 9.44 -0.34
N ARG A 66 17.99 10.48 0.25
CA ARG A 66 17.49 11.87 0.13
C ARG A 66 17.44 12.32 -1.34
N LYS A 67 18.52 12.11 -2.10
CA LYS A 67 18.55 12.44 -3.54
C LYS A 67 17.47 11.69 -4.33
N PHE A 68 17.22 10.43 -4.00
CA PHE A 68 16.11 9.67 -4.61
C PHE A 68 14.75 10.29 -4.30
N LEU A 69 14.50 10.68 -3.07
CA LEU A 69 13.25 11.31 -2.67
C LEU A 69 13.06 12.69 -3.35
N ASP A 70 14.13 13.47 -3.49
CA ASP A 70 14.12 14.75 -4.22
C ASP A 70 13.85 14.53 -5.71
N HIS A 71 14.46 13.51 -6.32
CA HIS A 71 14.18 13.11 -7.70
C HIS A 71 12.69 12.73 -7.91
N LEU A 72 12.09 12.01 -6.96
CA LEU A 72 10.66 11.67 -7.05
C LEU A 72 9.77 12.92 -7.07
N GLU A 73 10.10 13.92 -6.29
CA GLU A 73 9.30 15.14 -6.20
C GLU A 73 9.55 16.08 -7.39
N ARG A 74 10.81 16.36 -7.74
CA ARG A 74 11.18 17.36 -8.76
C ARG A 74 11.03 16.83 -10.18
N ASP A 75 11.57 15.63 -10.44
CA ASP A 75 11.65 15.11 -11.82
C ASP A 75 10.42 14.27 -12.17
N ARG A 76 9.83 13.59 -11.19
CA ARG A 76 8.64 12.73 -11.40
C ARG A 76 7.35 13.36 -10.92
N GLN A 77 7.38 14.56 -10.36
CA GLN A 77 6.21 15.31 -9.87
C GLN A 77 5.33 14.51 -8.91
N CYS A 78 5.95 13.64 -8.10
CA CYS A 78 5.23 12.86 -7.11
C CYS A 78 4.78 13.74 -5.95
N SER A 79 3.58 13.48 -5.42
CA SER A 79 3.09 14.14 -4.21
C SER A 79 3.93 13.76 -2.97
N GLU A 80 3.90 14.61 -1.94
CA GLU A 80 4.54 14.34 -0.65
C GLU A 80 4.05 13.03 -0.02
N VAL A 81 2.78 12.68 -0.20
CA VAL A 81 2.20 11.41 0.27
C VAL A 81 2.88 10.22 -0.42
N THR A 82 3.03 10.27 -1.74
CA THR A 82 3.71 9.23 -2.53
C THR A 82 5.19 9.13 -2.14
N ARG A 83 5.87 10.28 -1.99
CA ARG A 83 7.26 10.34 -1.51
C ARG A 83 7.40 9.64 -0.15
N ASN A 84 6.52 9.95 0.80
CA ASN A 84 6.53 9.37 2.13
C ASN A 84 6.24 7.86 2.13
N GLN A 85 5.31 7.41 1.28
CA GLN A 85 5.03 5.99 1.11
C GLN A 85 6.28 5.22 0.63
N ARG A 86 7.04 5.80 -0.31
CA ARG A 86 8.29 5.19 -0.79
C ARG A 86 9.37 5.20 0.28
N LEU A 87 9.48 6.25 1.08
CA LEU A 87 10.38 6.29 2.22
C LEU A 87 10.00 5.21 3.26
N ALA A 88 8.70 5.00 3.52
CA ALA A 88 8.25 3.94 4.43
C ALA A 88 8.67 2.54 3.94
N THR A 89 8.66 2.30 2.62
CA THR A 89 9.20 1.06 2.04
C THR A 89 10.69 0.91 2.31
N ILE A 90 11.49 1.97 2.11
CA ILE A 90 12.93 1.95 2.38
C ILE A 90 13.18 1.68 3.88
N HIS A 91 12.48 2.36 4.77
CA HIS A 91 12.57 2.12 6.22
C HIS A 91 12.17 0.69 6.61
N SER A 92 11.21 0.07 5.92
CA SER A 92 10.82 -1.32 6.15
C SER A 92 11.93 -2.29 5.73
N LEU A 93 12.54 -2.07 4.55
CA LEU A 93 13.68 -2.85 4.08
C LEU A 93 14.88 -2.72 5.03
N THR A 94 15.24 -1.51 5.44
CA THR A 94 16.39 -1.29 6.35
C THR A 94 16.15 -1.93 7.71
N ARG A 95 14.92 -1.86 8.24
CA ARG A 95 14.56 -2.56 9.47
C ARG A 95 14.71 -4.07 9.32
N PHE A 96 14.24 -4.63 8.21
CA PHE A 96 14.37 -6.05 7.92
C PHE A 96 15.82 -6.51 7.90
N ILE A 97 16.73 -5.73 7.28
CA ILE A 97 18.17 -6.02 7.24
C ILE A 97 18.78 -5.89 8.65
N GLY A 98 18.52 -4.77 9.34
CA GLY A 98 19.10 -4.50 10.66
C GLY A 98 18.70 -5.52 11.72
N THR A 99 17.47 -6.04 11.68
CA THR A 99 17.01 -7.07 12.63
C THR A 99 17.66 -8.44 12.39
N ARG A 100 18.17 -8.69 11.18
CA ARG A 100 18.77 -9.98 10.79
C ARG A 100 20.29 -9.95 10.68
N SER A 101 20.87 -8.77 10.72
CA SER A 101 22.31 -8.56 10.60
C SER A 101 22.77 -7.44 11.52
N PRO A 102 23.31 -7.76 12.71
CA PRO A 102 23.83 -6.77 13.66
C PRO A 102 24.89 -5.83 13.06
N VAL A 103 25.64 -6.32 12.06
CA VAL A 103 26.68 -5.52 11.36
C VAL A 103 26.08 -4.28 10.69
N HIS A 104 24.80 -4.35 10.25
CA HIS A 104 24.13 -3.26 9.55
C HIS A 104 23.25 -2.37 10.46
N LEU A 105 23.33 -2.51 11.79
CA LEU A 105 22.50 -1.73 12.71
C LEU A 105 22.76 -0.22 12.63
N ALA A 106 24.04 0.18 12.57
CA ALA A 106 24.41 1.59 12.43
C ALA A 106 23.83 2.19 11.13
N TRP A 107 24.07 1.54 10.01
CA TRP A 107 23.49 1.90 8.72
C TRP A 107 21.94 1.98 8.76
N CYS A 108 21.29 1.01 9.38
CA CYS A 108 19.84 1.01 9.55
C CYS A 108 19.35 2.24 10.31
N SER A 109 20.04 2.64 11.38
CA SER A 109 19.72 3.82 12.17
C SER A 109 19.87 5.10 11.36
N GLU A 110 20.92 5.22 10.56
CA GLU A 110 21.20 6.38 9.71
C GLU A 110 20.11 6.56 8.62
N ILE A 111 19.75 5.48 7.92
CA ILE A 111 18.66 5.55 6.91
C ILE A 111 17.33 5.91 7.57
N ARG A 112 17.02 5.32 8.72
CA ARG A 112 15.78 5.61 9.45
C ARG A 112 15.70 7.00 10.03
N ALA A 113 16.81 7.70 10.16
CA ALA A 113 16.87 9.11 10.54
C ALA A 113 16.43 10.06 9.41
N VAL A 114 16.27 9.57 8.15
CA VAL A 114 15.68 10.37 7.07
C VAL A 114 14.21 10.66 7.37
N PRO A 115 13.83 11.96 7.52
CA PRO A 115 12.50 12.30 8.02
C PRO A 115 11.41 12.18 6.94
N PHE A 116 10.20 11.86 7.40
CA PHE A 116 9.00 12.04 6.61
C PHE A 116 8.67 13.53 6.47
N LYS A 117 8.19 13.95 5.31
CA LYS A 117 7.62 15.28 5.15
C LYS A 117 6.24 15.37 5.81
N LYS A 118 5.96 16.49 6.43
CA LYS A 118 4.62 16.79 6.93
C LYS A 118 3.70 17.00 5.73
N THR A 119 2.64 16.19 5.65
CA THR A 119 1.61 16.33 4.61
C THR A 119 0.42 17.10 5.14
N ALA A 120 -0.14 17.99 4.32
CA ALA A 120 -1.41 18.60 4.65
C ALA A 120 -2.51 17.51 4.69
N LYS A 121 -3.32 17.50 5.75
CA LYS A 121 -4.52 16.69 5.78
C LYS A 121 -5.54 17.36 4.86
N THR A 122 -5.77 16.79 3.71
CA THR A 122 -6.90 17.20 2.86
C THR A 122 -8.19 16.87 3.60
N ALA A 123 -9.07 17.84 3.78
CA ALA A 123 -10.41 17.57 4.27
C ALA A 123 -11.10 16.60 3.32
N ILE A 124 -11.63 15.51 3.87
CA ILE A 124 -12.40 14.56 3.07
C ILE A 124 -13.71 15.24 2.72
N GLY A 125 -13.90 15.58 1.44
CA GLY A 125 -15.19 16.01 0.93
C GLY A 125 -16.16 14.83 0.90
N TYR A 126 -17.39 15.07 1.27
CA TYR A 126 -18.49 14.12 1.11
C TYR A 126 -19.59 14.80 0.30
N LEU A 127 -20.34 13.97 -0.41
CA LEU A 127 -21.47 14.44 -1.19
C LEU A 127 -22.66 14.71 -0.26
N GLU A 128 -23.29 15.86 -0.46
CA GLU A 128 -24.58 16.13 0.18
C GLU A 128 -25.65 15.17 -0.38
N LYS A 129 -26.75 15.01 0.38
CA LYS A 129 -27.81 14.06 0.00
C LYS A 129 -28.35 14.32 -1.42
N ALA A 130 -28.58 15.58 -1.78
CA ALA A 130 -29.06 15.95 -3.10
C ALA A 130 -28.09 15.59 -4.23
N GLU A 131 -26.79 15.78 -3.99
CA GLU A 131 -25.72 15.42 -4.94
C GLU A 131 -25.63 13.89 -5.10
N MET A 132 -25.77 13.15 -4.00
CA MET A 132 -25.78 11.69 -4.02
C MET A 132 -27.03 11.17 -4.78
N ASP A 133 -28.21 11.73 -4.52
CA ASP A 133 -29.44 11.36 -5.22
C ASP A 133 -29.32 11.64 -6.73
N ALA A 134 -28.72 12.77 -7.11
CA ALA A 134 -28.44 13.10 -8.52
C ALA A 134 -27.47 12.09 -9.15
N LEU A 135 -26.39 11.72 -8.45
CA LEU A 135 -25.41 10.73 -8.92
C LEU A 135 -26.06 9.35 -9.13
N LEU A 136 -26.88 8.90 -8.19
CA LEU A 136 -27.57 7.60 -8.27
C LEU A 136 -28.58 7.56 -9.43
N ASN A 137 -29.16 8.69 -9.81
CA ASN A 137 -30.13 8.78 -10.89
C ASN A 137 -29.50 9.06 -12.27
N GLN A 138 -28.17 9.30 -12.34
CA GLN A 138 -27.46 9.59 -13.59
C GLN A 138 -27.46 8.46 -14.62
N PRO A 139 -27.30 7.16 -14.25
CA PRO A 139 -27.25 6.09 -15.22
C PRO A 139 -28.59 5.90 -15.97
N ASP A 140 -28.55 5.83 -17.30
CA ASP A 140 -29.74 5.54 -18.12
C ASP A 140 -30.16 4.08 -17.99
N ARG A 141 -31.18 3.84 -17.16
CA ARG A 141 -31.73 2.49 -16.89
C ARG A 141 -32.43 1.84 -18.07
N ARG A 142 -32.53 2.49 -19.23
CA ARG A 142 -33.05 1.90 -20.47
C ARG A 142 -31.99 1.02 -21.15
N THR A 143 -30.73 1.20 -20.79
CA THR A 143 -29.62 0.41 -21.32
C THR A 143 -29.16 -0.63 -20.31
N SER A 144 -28.66 -1.79 -20.76
CA SER A 144 -28.10 -2.83 -19.88
C SER A 144 -26.88 -2.32 -19.10
N LEU A 145 -26.06 -1.45 -19.68
CA LEU A 145 -24.93 -0.80 -19.03
C LEU A 145 -25.41 0.15 -17.93
N GLY A 146 -26.41 0.98 -18.21
CA GLY A 146 -26.94 1.92 -17.20
C GLY A 146 -27.63 1.21 -16.05
N VAL A 147 -28.33 0.09 -16.30
CA VAL A 147 -28.85 -0.77 -15.22
C VAL A 147 -27.72 -1.30 -14.34
N ARG A 148 -26.66 -1.84 -14.93
CA ARG A 148 -25.48 -2.34 -14.22
C ARG A 148 -24.86 -1.23 -13.36
N ASP A 149 -24.63 -0.07 -13.94
CA ASP A 149 -23.97 1.04 -13.28
C ASP A 149 -24.85 1.60 -12.13
N HIS A 150 -26.15 1.68 -12.31
CA HIS A 150 -27.09 2.06 -11.25
C HIS A 150 -27.06 1.08 -10.07
N VAL A 151 -27.10 -0.24 -10.35
CA VAL A 151 -27.05 -1.28 -9.31
C VAL A 151 -25.72 -1.22 -8.57
N LEU A 152 -24.60 -1.02 -9.28
CA LEU A 152 -23.28 -0.89 -8.68
C LEU A 152 -23.19 0.33 -7.76
N LEU A 153 -23.68 1.49 -8.21
CA LEU A 153 -23.71 2.71 -7.38
C LEU A 153 -24.59 2.53 -6.14
N LEU A 154 -25.76 1.93 -6.27
CA LEU A 154 -26.64 1.61 -5.13
C LEU A 154 -25.95 0.65 -4.16
N PHE A 155 -25.26 -0.37 -4.67
CA PHE A 155 -24.53 -1.30 -3.82
C PHE A 155 -23.42 -0.59 -3.04
N LEU A 156 -22.60 0.23 -3.71
CA LEU A 156 -21.52 0.98 -3.08
C LEU A 156 -22.07 1.95 -2.01
N TYR A 157 -23.14 2.66 -2.33
CA TYR A 157 -23.79 3.60 -1.41
C TYR A 157 -24.33 2.92 -0.15
N ASN A 158 -25.03 1.80 -0.30
CA ASN A 158 -25.67 1.12 0.83
C ASN A 158 -24.69 0.28 1.67
N SER A 159 -23.65 -0.30 1.04
CA SER A 159 -22.70 -1.15 1.74
C SER A 159 -21.47 -0.41 2.28
N GLY A 160 -21.15 0.76 1.73
CA GLY A 160 -19.89 1.45 2.00
C GLY A 160 -18.65 0.67 1.52
N ALA A 161 -18.85 -0.34 0.65
CA ALA A 161 -17.76 -1.16 0.12
C ALA A 161 -16.79 -0.31 -0.72
N ARG A 162 -15.49 -0.64 -0.64
CA ARG A 162 -14.50 -0.03 -1.53
C ARG A 162 -14.62 -0.61 -2.93
N ALA A 163 -14.24 0.17 -3.94
CA ALA A 163 -14.30 -0.26 -5.35
C ALA A 163 -13.62 -1.61 -5.61
N ASP A 164 -12.46 -1.86 -4.98
CA ASP A 164 -11.73 -3.13 -5.08
C ASP A 164 -12.47 -4.30 -4.40
N GLU A 165 -13.20 -4.04 -3.34
CA GLU A 165 -14.04 -5.03 -2.65
C GLU A 165 -15.27 -5.36 -3.51
N ALA A 166 -15.90 -4.35 -4.08
CA ALA A 166 -17.03 -4.53 -5.00
C ALA A 166 -16.64 -5.30 -6.26
N ALA A 167 -15.46 -5.01 -6.84
CA ALA A 167 -14.96 -5.70 -8.02
C ALA A 167 -14.65 -7.19 -7.80
N LYS A 168 -14.46 -7.61 -6.55
CA LYS A 168 -14.19 -9.01 -6.17
C LYS A 168 -15.43 -9.79 -5.78
N ILE A 169 -16.61 -9.19 -5.79
CA ILE A 169 -17.85 -9.88 -5.47
C ILE A 169 -18.16 -10.85 -6.61
N ASP A 170 -18.06 -12.14 -6.33
CA ASP A 170 -18.58 -13.20 -7.20
C ASP A 170 -20.04 -13.45 -6.85
N GLY A 171 -20.93 -13.47 -7.86
CA GLY A 171 -22.37 -13.71 -7.70
C GLY A 171 -22.72 -15.04 -6.99
N ARG A 172 -21.74 -15.93 -6.82
CA ARG A 172 -21.87 -17.15 -6.04
C ARG A 172 -21.77 -16.92 -4.54
N GLN A 173 -21.05 -15.90 -4.08
CA GLN A 173 -20.90 -15.58 -2.65
C GLN A 173 -22.09 -14.80 -2.08
N SER A 174 -22.89 -14.14 -2.92
CA SER A 174 -24.07 -13.38 -2.50
C SER A 174 -25.24 -14.24 -2.00
N ARG A 175 -25.19 -15.57 -2.20
CA ARG A 175 -26.26 -16.49 -1.79
C ARG A 175 -26.10 -17.12 -0.41
N THR A 176 -24.99 -16.85 0.31
CA THR A 176 -24.69 -17.52 1.59
C THR A 176 -24.60 -16.54 2.77
N GLY A 177 -25.51 -15.59 2.87
CA GLY A 177 -25.43 -14.58 3.93
C GLY A 177 -26.79 -14.15 4.48
N CYS A 178 -27.77 -15.05 4.57
CA CYS A 178 -28.88 -14.84 5.48
C CYS A 178 -28.42 -15.28 6.87
N VAL A 179 -27.88 -14.34 7.66
CA VAL A 179 -27.65 -14.54 9.10
C VAL A 179 -29.03 -14.55 9.75
N PRO A 180 -29.50 -15.66 10.36
CA PRO A 180 -30.74 -15.63 11.13
C PRO A 180 -30.53 -14.72 12.34
N VAL A 181 -31.26 -13.63 12.40
CA VAL A 181 -31.40 -12.81 13.61
C VAL A 181 -32.01 -13.71 14.66
N SER A 182 -31.22 -14.25 15.57
CA SER A 182 -31.71 -14.93 16.76
C SER A 182 -32.47 -13.97 17.61
N ALA A 183 -33.80 -14.09 17.61
CA ALA A 183 -34.69 -13.42 18.51
C ALA A 183 -34.35 -13.87 19.94
N THR A 184 -33.69 -12.99 20.69
CA THR A 184 -33.49 -13.17 22.13
C THR A 184 -34.82 -12.87 22.81
N SER A 185 -35.60 -13.92 23.09
CA SER A 185 -36.79 -13.85 23.95
C SER A 185 -36.33 -13.53 25.35
N ARG A 186 -36.64 -12.30 25.81
CA ARG A 186 -36.62 -11.95 27.23
C ARG A 186 -37.76 -12.68 27.90
N GLN A 187 -37.46 -13.74 28.62
CA GLN A 187 -38.38 -14.27 29.66
C GLN A 187 -38.28 -13.34 30.87
N GLY A 188 -39.38 -12.64 31.12
CA GLY A 188 -39.64 -11.96 32.39
C GLY A 188 -39.81 -13.00 33.50
N LYS A 189 -39.04 -12.89 34.57
CA LYS A 189 -39.34 -13.51 35.86
C LYS A 189 -40.15 -12.51 36.67
N GLN A 190 -41.42 -12.79 36.84
CA GLN A 190 -42.20 -12.31 37.99
C GLN A 190 -42.03 -13.34 39.11
N GLY A 191 -41.84 -12.85 40.32
CA GLY A 191 -41.75 -13.63 41.56
C GLY A 191 -41.09 -12.78 42.62
#